data_8fc83f7c3446b17a1eb246737d9d5caf
#
_entry.id   8fc83f7c3446b17a1eb246737d9d5caf
#
_cell.length_a   1.000
_cell.length_b   1.000
_cell.length_c   1.000
_cell.angle_alpha   90.00
_cell.angle_beta   90.00
_cell.angle_gamma   90.00
#
_symmetry.space_group_name_H-M   'P 1'
#
loop_
_entity.id
_entity.type
_entity.pdbx_description
1 polymer ?
#
loop_
_entity_poly.entity_id
_entity_poly.type
_entity_poly.pdbx_seq_one_letter_code
_entity_poly.pdbx_strand_id
1 'polypeptide(L)'
;MTDTSNTRSDALAWVAGSDAPEKSALNLGFMALTDSASLIVAATQGFAQPYGLTLNLQRQASWAGLRDRLLSGELDATQMLYGQVYGIDQGLGGPATEMAILMGLCQNGQAINLSQPLKQAGVTSAEALAARVRQGGAKLTFAQTFPTGTHAMWLYYWLAAQGIHPLEDVSTVVVPPSQMVAHLRAARIDGFCAGGPWGALAVEEDQGFTLATSQDIWADHPEKVLGVTREFAEQYPNTARALTMAVLEASRFIDESEENKRGTAQLISGSEYVDAPLSAIQPRFLGQYEDGLGHAWLDAHPLRFFAGGEVNMPWLSDGIWFLTQFRRWGLLKDDPDYLGIARRIHRLDLYRSAAEALGIAVPEQPMRTSTLLDGSVWDGSDPAGY
;
A
#
# COMPACT_ATOMS: atom_id res chain seq x y z
N MET A 1 -28.09 23.26 11.17
CA MET A 1 -27.26 23.79 10.08
C MET A 1 -26.13 24.57 10.72
N THR A 2 -25.07 23.90 11.08
CA THR A 2 -23.83 24.50 11.58
C THR A 2 -22.93 24.74 10.39
N ASP A 3 -22.58 25.98 10.20
CA ASP A 3 -21.81 26.54 9.09
C ASP A 3 -20.41 25.91 9.05
N THR A 4 -20.20 24.97 8.13
CA THR A 4 -18.90 24.34 7.86
C THR A 4 -18.02 25.15 6.91
N SER A 5 -18.41 26.40 6.59
CA SER A 5 -17.72 27.26 5.62
C SER A 5 -16.47 27.96 6.17
N ASN A 6 -16.22 27.92 7.48
CA ASN A 6 -15.22 28.80 8.10
C ASN A 6 -13.82 28.18 8.29
N THR A 7 -13.66 26.86 8.15
CA THR A 7 -12.35 26.22 8.33
C THR A 7 -11.48 26.20 7.06
N ARG A 8 -12.09 26.39 5.88
CA ARG A 8 -11.36 26.39 4.60
C ARG A 8 -10.78 27.74 4.20
N SER A 9 -11.26 28.87 4.77
CA SER A 9 -10.76 30.20 4.40
C SER A 9 -9.35 30.47 4.95
N ASP A 10 -9.01 29.91 6.11
CA ASP A 10 -7.70 30.10 6.73
C ASP A 10 -6.58 29.34 6.01
N ALA A 11 -6.91 28.20 5.38
CA ALA A 11 -5.96 27.42 4.60
C ALA A 11 -5.53 28.12 3.29
N LEU A 12 -6.40 28.95 2.69
CA LEU A 12 -6.08 29.71 1.47
C LEU A 12 -4.99 30.76 1.68
N ALA A 13 -4.87 31.31 2.88
CA ALA A 13 -3.84 32.28 3.21
C ALA A 13 -2.43 31.65 3.19
N TRP A 14 -2.33 30.34 3.42
CA TRP A 14 -1.09 29.62 3.45
C TRP A 14 -0.46 29.40 2.05
N VAL A 15 -1.27 29.33 1.00
CA VAL A 15 -0.84 29.09 -0.39
C VAL A 15 -0.36 30.38 -1.09
N ALA A 16 -0.51 31.52 -0.45
CA ALA A 16 -0.10 32.81 -1.00
C ALA A 16 1.38 33.11 -0.71
N GLY A 17 2.01 33.86 -1.58
CA GLY A 17 3.39 34.32 -1.40
C GLY A 17 4.44 33.23 -1.65
N SER A 18 5.45 33.12 -0.76
CA SER A 18 6.58 32.20 -0.90
C SER A 18 6.22 30.72 -0.76
N ASP A 19 5.04 30.42 -0.23
CA ASP A 19 4.57 29.05 0.02
C ASP A 19 3.67 28.50 -1.12
N ALA A 20 3.44 29.30 -2.15
CA ALA A 20 2.66 28.89 -3.31
C ALA A 20 3.33 27.68 -4.02
N PRO A 21 2.53 26.69 -4.50
CA PRO A 21 3.08 25.58 -5.28
C PRO A 21 3.84 26.08 -6.51
N GLU A 22 5.02 25.56 -6.74
CA GLU A 22 5.82 25.85 -7.94
C GLU A 22 5.16 25.24 -9.20
N LYS A 23 4.44 24.13 -9.02
CA LYS A 23 3.67 23.43 -10.05
C LYS A 23 2.26 23.16 -9.54
N SER A 24 1.26 23.81 -10.13
CA SER A 24 -0.13 23.74 -9.66
C SER A 24 -0.95 22.59 -10.27
N ALA A 25 -0.59 22.10 -11.46
CA ALA A 25 -1.26 20.97 -12.11
C ALA A 25 -0.38 19.73 -12.05
N LEU A 26 -0.88 18.67 -11.42
CA LEU A 26 -0.14 17.42 -11.19
C LEU A 26 -0.84 16.24 -11.83
N ASN A 27 -0.07 15.38 -12.49
CA ASN A 27 -0.50 14.08 -12.98
C ASN A 27 -0.23 13.01 -11.92
N LEU A 28 -1.27 12.42 -11.35
CA LEU A 28 -1.17 11.43 -10.29
C LEU A 28 -1.48 10.02 -10.81
N GLY A 29 -0.51 9.12 -10.70
CA GLY A 29 -0.69 7.71 -11.01
C GLY A 29 -1.34 6.92 -9.87
N PHE A 30 -2.29 6.04 -10.19
CA PHE A 30 -2.87 5.12 -9.22
C PHE A 30 -3.23 3.78 -9.84
N MET A 31 -3.33 2.75 -9.03
CA MET A 31 -3.80 1.42 -9.40
C MET A 31 -5.27 1.24 -9.01
N ALA A 32 -5.99 0.36 -9.72
CA ALA A 32 -7.35 -0.05 -9.40
C ALA A 32 -7.39 -0.90 -8.10
N LEU A 33 -7.24 -0.23 -6.96
CA LEU A 33 -7.16 -0.81 -5.62
C LEU A 33 -7.88 0.08 -4.61
N THR A 34 -8.44 -0.51 -3.56
CA THR A 34 -9.12 0.24 -2.48
C THR A 34 -8.20 1.23 -1.78
N ASP A 35 -6.92 0.93 -1.73
CA ASP A 35 -5.90 1.75 -1.08
C ASP A 35 -5.46 3.00 -1.90
N SER A 36 -6.02 3.21 -3.09
CA SER A 36 -5.91 4.48 -3.83
C SER A 36 -6.90 5.56 -3.38
N ALA A 37 -7.78 5.24 -2.44
CA ALA A 37 -8.91 6.08 -2.03
C ALA A 37 -8.50 7.50 -1.62
N SER A 38 -7.42 7.67 -0.84
CA SER A 38 -6.96 8.99 -0.40
C SER A 38 -6.61 9.91 -1.57
N LEU A 39 -5.96 9.39 -2.63
CA LEU A 39 -5.63 10.16 -3.82
C LEU A 39 -6.89 10.53 -4.62
N ILE A 40 -7.82 9.58 -4.76
CA ILE A 40 -9.08 9.80 -5.49
C ILE A 40 -9.92 10.85 -4.76
N VAL A 41 -10.07 10.73 -3.44
CA VAL A 41 -10.81 11.70 -2.61
C VAL A 41 -10.14 13.07 -2.66
N ALA A 42 -8.81 13.16 -2.55
CA ALA A 42 -8.07 14.42 -2.63
C ALA A 42 -8.34 15.15 -3.95
N ALA A 43 -8.37 14.41 -5.07
CA ALA A 43 -8.57 14.97 -6.39
C ALA A 43 -10.03 15.37 -6.67
N THR A 44 -11.01 14.60 -6.15
CA THR A 44 -12.41 14.71 -6.57
C THR A 44 -13.32 15.43 -5.56
N GLN A 45 -12.94 15.47 -4.28
CA GLN A 45 -13.76 16.05 -3.22
C GLN A 45 -13.28 17.43 -2.77
N GLY A 46 -12.42 18.08 -3.57
CA GLY A 46 -12.01 19.46 -3.35
C GLY A 46 -10.91 19.70 -2.32
N PHE A 47 -10.21 18.65 -1.87
CA PHE A 47 -9.13 18.81 -0.86
C PHE A 47 -7.85 19.44 -1.42
N ALA A 48 -7.60 19.34 -2.74
CA ALA A 48 -6.42 19.92 -3.37
C ALA A 48 -6.54 21.42 -3.66
N GLN A 49 -7.77 21.90 -3.90
CA GLN A 49 -8.04 23.28 -4.30
C GLN A 49 -7.58 24.35 -3.28
N PRO A 50 -7.79 24.18 -1.96
CA PRO A 50 -7.29 25.14 -0.97
C PRO A 50 -5.77 25.34 -1.01
N TYR A 51 -5.04 24.36 -1.53
CA TYR A 51 -3.58 24.38 -1.67
C TYR A 51 -3.11 24.78 -3.07
N GLY A 52 -4.00 25.32 -3.91
CA GLY A 52 -3.68 25.79 -5.26
C GLY A 52 -3.33 24.65 -6.24
N LEU A 53 -3.76 23.41 -5.97
CA LEU A 53 -3.46 22.25 -6.79
C LEU A 53 -4.67 21.78 -7.59
N THR A 54 -4.39 21.35 -8.82
CA THR A 54 -5.28 20.57 -9.68
C THR A 54 -4.67 19.18 -9.86
N LEU A 55 -5.38 18.13 -9.45
CA LEU A 55 -4.89 16.76 -9.47
C LEU A 55 -5.56 16.00 -10.63
N ASN A 56 -4.77 15.60 -11.62
CA ASN A 56 -5.22 14.82 -12.77
C ASN A 56 -4.92 13.35 -12.51
N LEU A 57 -5.96 12.58 -12.16
CA LEU A 57 -5.83 11.15 -11.88
C LEU A 57 -5.61 10.34 -13.15
N GLN A 58 -4.66 9.42 -13.12
CA GLN A 58 -4.33 8.53 -14.23
C GLN A 58 -4.24 7.08 -13.75
N ARG A 59 -5.30 6.29 -13.98
CA ARG A 59 -5.32 4.86 -13.67
C ARG A 59 -4.29 4.10 -14.50
N GLN A 60 -3.50 3.26 -13.83
CA GLN A 60 -2.47 2.45 -14.45
C GLN A 60 -2.87 0.98 -14.48
N ALA A 61 -2.42 0.26 -15.51
CA ALA A 61 -2.74 -1.14 -15.71
C ALA A 61 -1.80 -2.08 -14.93
N SER A 62 -0.60 -1.61 -14.57
CA SER A 62 0.40 -2.41 -13.84
C SER A 62 1.35 -1.52 -13.04
N TRP A 63 1.96 -2.10 -12.01
CA TRP A 63 2.99 -1.43 -11.21
C TRP A 63 4.26 -1.10 -12.01
N ALA A 64 4.60 -1.91 -13.00
CA ALA A 64 5.71 -1.62 -13.91
C ALA A 64 5.42 -0.39 -14.78
N GLY A 65 4.23 -0.33 -15.40
CA GLY A 65 3.83 0.83 -16.18
C GLY A 65 3.74 2.12 -15.35
N LEU A 66 3.22 2.01 -14.11
CA LEU A 66 3.17 3.13 -13.18
C LEU A 66 4.59 3.65 -12.87
N ARG A 67 5.53 2.75 -12.53
CA ARG A 67 6.95 3.08 -12.33
C ARG A 67 7.53 3.79 -13.54
N ASP A 68 7.39 3.21 -14.73
CA ASP A 68 8.03 3.71 -15.94
C ASP A 68 7.53 5.12 -16.29
N ARG A 69 6.23 5.39 -16.10
CA ARG A 69 5.65 6.71 -16.34
C ARG A 69 6.03 7.75 -15.27
N LEU A 70 6.26 7.31 -14.01
CA LEU A 70 6.82 8.21 -13.00
C LEU A 70 8.28 8.58 -13.34
N LEU A 71 9.08 7.58 -13.69
CA LEU A 71 10.51 7.80 -14.00
C LEU A 71 10.72 8.57 -15.30
N SER A 72 9.77 8.53 -16.24
CA SER A 72 9.81 9.35 -17.47
C SER A 72 9.32 10.79 -17.26
N GLY A 73 8.75 11.12 -16.08
CA GLY A 73 8.16 12.43 -15.79
C GLY A 73 6.77 12.64 -16.40
N GLU A 74 6.12 11.59 -16.96
CA GLU A 74 4.73 11.67 -17.37
C GLU A 74 3.78 11.76 -16.18
N LEU A 75 4.17 11.18 -15.06
CA LEU A 75 3.50 11.30 -13.77
C LEU A 75 4.39 12.09 -12.81
N ASP A 76 3.78 12.95 -12.02
CA ASP A 76 4.47 13.77 -11.02
C ASP A 76 4.59 13.05 -9.68
N ALA A 77 3.53 12.36 -9.28
CA ALA A 77 3.48 11.59 -8.06
C ALA A 77 2.57 10.37 -8.27
N THR A 78 2.74 9.35 -7.45
CA THR A 78 1.96 8.12 -7.58
C THR A 78 1.69 7.46 -6.24
N GLN A 79 0.57 6.72 -6.18
CA GLN A 79 0.44 5.62 -5.24
C GLN A 79 1.51 4.58 -5.56
N MET A 80 2.31 4.17 -4.61
CA MET A 80 3.35 3.15 -4.81
C MET A 80 3.29 2.07 -3.73
N LEU A 81 3.74 0.86 -4.09
CA LEU A 81 4.09 -0.16 -3.12
C LEU A 81 5.30 0.32 -2.31
N TYR A 82 5.27 0.20 -1.00
CA TYR A 82 6.36 0.68 -0.15
C TYR A 82 7.71 0.10 -0.59
N GLY A 83 7.81 -1.22 -0.71
CA GLY A 83 9.05 -1.88 -1.15
C GLY A 83 9.45 -1.54 -2.59
N GLN A 84 8.50 -1.18 -3.47
CA GLN A 84 8.83 -0.78 -4.85
C GLN A 84 9.67 0.50 -4.89
N VAL A 85 9.38 1.48 -4.02
CA VAL A 85 10.19 2.71 -3.92
C VAL A 85 11.63 2.37 -3.60
N TYR A 86 11.85 1.52 -2.61
CA TYR A 86 13.18 1.06 -2.23
C TYR A 86 13.85 0.23 -3.33
N GLY A 87 13.09 -0.64 -4.01
CA GLY A 87 13.59 -1.44 -5.11
C GLY A 87 14.11 -0.58 -6.27
N ILE A 88 13.39 0.49 -6.63
CA ILE A 88 13.81 1.45 -7.66
C ILE A 88 15.06 2.20 -7.21
N ASP A 89 15.06 2.71 -5.98
CA ASP A 89 16.21 3.46 -5.42
C ASP A 89 17.50 2.61 -5.41
N GLN A 90 17.36 1.31 -5.12
CA GLN A 90 18.48 0.37 -5.10
C GLN A 90 18.80 -0.27 -6.48
N GLY A 91 18.11 0.11 -7.54
CA GLY A 91 18.35 -0.42 -8.90
C GLY A 91 17.91 -1.87 -9.07
N LEU A 92 16.97 -2.36 -8.27
CA LEU A 92 16.46 -3.73 -8.37
C LEU A 92 15.48 -3.85 -9.54
N GLY A 93 15.91 -4.52 -10.59
CA GLY A 93 15.11 -4.72 -11.81
C GLY A 93 15.13 -3.56 -12.81
N GLY A 94 16.10 -2.65 -12.70
CA GLY A 94 16.30 -1.52 -13.62
C GLY A 94 17.41 -0.59 -13.14
N PRO A 95 17.67 0.51 -13.85
CA PRO A 95 18.59 1.54 -13.38
C PRO A 95 18.13 2.14 -12.05
N ALA A 96 19.06 2.37 -11.13
CA ALA A 96 18.79 3.05 -9.88
C ALA A 96 18.35 4.50 -10.15
N THR A 97 17.28 4.90 -9.51
CA THR A 97 16.77 6.28 -9.54
C THR A 97 16.44 6.71 -8.12
N GLU A 98 16.93 7.85 -7.70
CA GLU A 98 16.68 8.37 -6.37
C GLU A 98 15.19 8.68 -6.19
N MET A 99 14.60 8.04 -5.20
CA MET A 99 13.17 8.12 -4.90
C MET A 99 12.90 8.89 -3.61
N ALA A 100 11.68 9.35 -3.47
CA ALA A 100 11.21 9.96 -2.23
C ALA A 100 9.80 9.48 -1.87
N ILE A 101 9.57 9.27 -0.57
CA ILE A 101 8.27 9.01 0.05
C ILE A 101 7.85 10.27 0.78
N LEU A 102 6.70 10.83 0.39
CA LEU A 102 6.13 12.00 1.05
C LEU A 102 5.32 11.62 2.29
N MET A 103 4.55 10.51 2.22
CA MET A 103 3.73 9.99 3.31
C MET A 103 3.27 8.56 3.04
N GLY A 104 2.80 7.86 4.08
CA GLY A 104 1.99 6.65 3.95
C GLY A 104 0.57 6.97 3.49
N LEU A 105 -0.03 6.11 2.68
CA LEU A 105 -1.41 6.29 2.18
C LEU A 105 -2.41 5.42 2.93
N CYS A 106 -2.00 4.23 3.37
CA CYS A 106 -2.85 3.31 4.11
C CYS A 106 -2.04 2.28 4.91
N GLN A 107 -2.73 1.61 5.81
CA GLN A 107 -2.26 0.43 6.55
C GLN A 107 -3.23 -0.73 6.31
N ASN A 108 -2.73 -1.97 6.36
CA ASN A 108 -3.51 -3.20 6.24
C ASN A 108 -4.25 -3.36 4.89
N GLY A 109 -5.27 -4.22 4.85
CA GLY A 109 -6.22 -4.30 3.73
C GLY A 109 -5.81 -5.22 2.59
N GLN A 110 -4.80 -6.09 2.76
CA GLN A 110 -4.40 -7.10 1.80
C GLN A 110 -4.72 -8.50 2.28
N ALA A 111 -4.66 -9.46 1.39
CA ALA A 111 -4.90 -10.84 1.73
C ALA A 111 -4.07 -11.81 0.87
N ILE A 112 -3.80 -12.98 1.46
CA ILE A 112 -3.33 -14.19 0.78
C ILE A 112 -4.55 -15.06 0.51
N ASN A 113 -4.89 -15.21 -0.76
CA ASN A 113 -6.01 -16.00 -1.22
C ASN A 113 -5.52 -17.28 -1.92
N LEU A 114 -6.21 -18.38 -1.67
CA LEU A 114 -6.00 -19.64 -2.36
C LEU A 114 -7.16 -19.97 -3.28
N SER A 115 -6.89 -20.80 -4.27
CA SER A 115 -7.85 -21.21 -5.30
C SER A 115 -8.90 -22.19 -4.77
N GLN A 116 -10.08 -22.21 -5.40
CA GLN A 116 -11.15 -23.17 -5.10
C GLN A 116 -10.73 -24.64 -5.25
N PRO A 117 -9.90 -25.05 -6.27
CA PRO A 117 -9.36 -26.39 -6.31
C PRO A 117 -8.56 -26.82 -5.07
N LEU A 118 -7.78 -25.90 -4.48
CA LEU A 118 -7.06 -26.19 -3.23
C LEU A 118 -8.03 -26.40 -2.06
N LYS A 119 -9.10 -25.60 -1.95
CA LYS A 119 -10.16 -25.78 -0.97
C LYS A 119 -10.82 -27.16 -1.10
N GLN A 120 -11.16 -27.55 -2.34
CA GLN A 120 -11.76 -28.86 -2.64
C GLN A 120 -10.82 -30.03 -2.32
N ALA A 121 -9.50 -29.81 -2.42
CA ALA A 121 -8.48 -30.78 -2.01
C ALA A 121 -8.22 -30.81 -0.49
N GLY A 122 -8.99 -30.04 0.32
CA GLY A 122 -8.84 -29.99 1.77
C GLY A 122 -7.71 -29.06 2.26
N VAL A 123 -7.12 -28.23 1.39
CA VAL A 123 -6.08 -27.28 1.77
C VAL A 123 -6.75 -25.98 2.22
N THR A 124 -7.21 -25.95 3.47
CA THR A 124 -7.98 -24.84 4.07
C THR A 124 -7.28 -24.20 5.26
N SER A 125 -6.05 -24.59 5.57
CA SER A 125 -5.23 -23.97 6.62
C SER A 125 -3.76 -23.85 6.17
N ALA A 126 -2.97 -23.07 6.89
CA ALA A 126 -1.55 -22.90 6.66
C ALA A 126 -0.79 -24.23 6.78
N GLU A 127 -1.14 -25.06 7.79
CA GLU A 127 -0.55 -26.38 8.01
C GLU A 127 -0.88 -27.34 6.86
N ALA A 128 -2.15 -27.31 6.37
CA ALA A 128 -2.56 -28.12 5.23
C ALA A 128 -1.82 -27.72 3.94
N LEU A 129 -1.61 -26.40 3.74
CA LEU A 129 -0.82 -25.89 2.63
C LEU A 129 0.64 -26.36 2.73
N ALA A 130 1.26 -26.22 3.88
CA ALA A 130 2.63 -26.69 4.11
C ALA A 130 2.76 -28.21 3.92
N ALA A 131 1.77 -29.00 4.38
CA ALA A 131 1.73 -30.44 4.15
C ALA A 131 1.61 -30.76 2.64
N ARG A 132 0.76 -30.05 1.91
CA ARG A 132 0.60 -30.23 0.45
C ARG A 132 1.89 -29.93 -0.31
N VAL A 133 2.60 -28.88 0.07
CA VAL A 133 3.90 -28.52 -0.54
C VAL A 133 4.94 -29.61 -0.25
N ARG A 134 5.05 -30.07 1.01
CA ARG A 134 6.00 -31.15 1.40
C ARG A 134 5.73 -32.51 0.74
N GLN A 135 4.48 -32.80 0.38
CA GLN A 135 4.14 -34.03 -0.35
C GLN A 135 4.80 -34.08 -1.72
N GLY A 136 5.26 -32.95 -2.24
CA GLY A 136 5.88 -32.86 -3.55
C GLY A 136 4.88 -32.91 -4.72
N GLY A 137 5.40 -33.18 -5.94
CA GLY A 137 4.64 -33.12 -7.17
C GLY A 137 4.80 -31.78 -7.89
N ALA A 138 3.79 -31.37 -8.65
CA ALA A 138 3.81 -30.05 -9.30
C ALA A 138 3.85 -28.94 -8.26
N LYS A 139 4.78 -27.99 -8.44
CA LYS A 139 4.88 -26.82 -7.57
C LYS A 139 3.62 -25.97 -7.70
N LEU A 140 3.11 -25.52 -6.56
CA LEU A 140 2.04 -24.53 -6.54
C LEU A 140 2.56 -23.18 -7.06
N THR A 141 1.73 -22.48 -7.81
CA THR A 141 2.06 -21.18 -8.39
C THR A 141 1.32 -20.07 -7.67
N PHE A 142 2.07 -19.16 -7.06
CA PHE A 142 1.52 -17.98 -6.39
C PHE A 142 1.77 -16.73 -7.22
N ALA A 143 0.76 -15.86 -7.31
CA ALA A 143 0.90 -14.56 -7.92
C ALA A 143 1.18 -13.47 -6.89
N GLN A 144 2.03 -12.55 -7.24
CA GLN A 144 2.28 -11.28 -6.57
C GLN A 144 2.30 -10.16 -7.61
N THR A 145 2.31 -8.91 -7.19
CA THR A 145 2.04 -7.79 -8.10
C THR A 145 3.28 -7.10 -8.63
N PHE A 146 4.40 -7.17 -7.91
CA PHE A 146 5.70 -6.60 -8.28
C PHE A 146 6.82 -7.23 -7.44
N PRO A 147 7.99 -7.62 -8.02
CA PRO A 147 9.00 -8.42 -7.33
C PRO A 147 9.57 -7.81 -6.04
N THR A 148 9.74 -6.48 -5.98
CA THR A 148 10.19 -5.76 -4.79
C THR A 148 9.02 -5.12 -4.02
N GLY A 149 7.79 -5.43 -4.42
CA GLY A 149 6.60 -4.81 -3.84
C GLY A 149 6.20 -5.43 -2.50
N THR A 150 5.35 -4.72 -1.79
CA THR A 150 4.80 -5.11 -0.49
C THR A 150 4.17 -6.50 -0.54
N HIS A 151 3.35 -6.79 -1.54
CA HIS A 151 2.66 -8.08 -1.69
C HIS A 151 3.61 -9.27 -1.85
N ALA A 152 4.74 -9.10 -2.55
CA ALA A 152 5.76 -10.14 -2.65
C ALA A 152 6.42 -10.40 -1.30
N MET A 153 6.76 -9.33 -0.56
CA MET A 153 7.41 -9.46 0.74
C MET A 153 6.49 -10.08 1.79
N TRP A 154 5.18 -9.70 1.80
CA TRP A 154 4.19 -10.34 2.67
C TRP A 154 4.03 -11.83 2.33
N LEU A 155 3.88 -12.17 1.07
CA LEU A 155 3.74 -13.56 0.64
C LEU A 155 4.96 -14.39 1.02
N TYR A 156 6.17 -13.89 0.78
CA TYR A 156 7.40 -14.59 1.08
C TYR A 156 7.61 -14.78 2.59
N TYR A 157 7.35 -13.72 3.36
CA TYR A 157 7.46 -13.78 4.82
C TYR A 157 6.46 -14.77 5.41
N TRP A 158 5.21 -14.73 4.95
CA TRP A 158 4.16 -15.63 5.41
C TRP A 158 4.46 -17.09 5.05
N LEU A 159 4.85 -17.38 3.80
CA LEU A 159 5.23 -18.74 3.38
C LEU A 159 6.38 -19.29 4.22
N ALA A 160 7.42 -18.47 4.44
CA ALA A 160 8.57 -18.86 5.25
C ALA A 160 8.19 -19.17 6.69
N ALA A 161 7.28 -18.42 7.28
CA ALA A 161 6.76 -18.68 8.64
C ALA A 161 5.99 -20.02 8.71
N GLN A 162 5.46 -20.53 7.59
CA GLN A 162 4.85 -21.85 7.49
C GLN A 162 5.86 -22.96 7.14
N GLY A 163 7.16 -22.64 7.08
CA GLY A 163 8.22 -23.58 6.70
C GLY A 163 8.23 -23.92 5.19
N ILE A 164 7.72 -23.02 4.35
CA ILE A 164 7.74 -23.13 2.90
C ILE A 164 8.75 -22.10 2.35
N HIS A 165 9.78 -22.57 1.63
CA HIS A 165 10.74 -21.65 1.02
C HIS A 165 10.13 -20.99 -0.24
N PRO A 166 9.88 -19.66 -0.25
CA PRO A 166 9.07 -19.01 -1.29
C PRO A 166 9.71 -19.03 -2.69
N LEU A 167 11.02 -19.21 -2.79
CA LEU A 167 11.76 -19.23 -4.06
C LEU A 167 12.12 -20.64 -4.52
N GLU A 168 12.03 -21.66 -3.63
CA GLU A 168 12.43 -23.04 -3.92
C GLU A 168 11.25 -24.00 -3.97
N ASP A 169 10.34 -23.92 -3.00
CA ASP A 169 9.26 -24.90 -2.83
C ASP A 169 8.02 -24.59 -3.68
N VAL A 170 7.84 -23.34 -4.07
CA VAL A 170 6.73 -22.87 -4.90
C VAL A 170 7.24 -22.09 -6.10
N SER A 171 6.36 -21.81 -7.06
CA SER A 171 6.64 -20.88 -8.16
C SER A 171 5.95 -19.55 -7.90
N THR A 172 6.61 -18.43 -8.24
CA THR A 172 6.00 -17.10 -8.12
C THR A 172 5.95 -16.42 -9.47
N VAL A 173 4.83 -15.73 -9.74
CA VAL A 173 4.59 -15.00 -10.99
C VAL A 173 4.07 -13.60 -10.69
N VAL A 174 4.31 -12.68 -11.62
CA VAL A 174 3.78 -11.30 -11.53
C VAL A 174 2.47 -11.22 -12.29
N VAL A 175 1.40 -10.81 -11.61
CA VAL A 175 0.08 -10.60 -12.21
C VAL A 175 -0.45 -9.23 -11.75
N PRO A 176 -1.00 -8.40 -12.65
CA PRO A 176 -1.69 -7.18 -12.24
C PRO A 176 -2.86 -7.47 -11.29
N PRO A 177 -3.10 -6.65 -10.26
CA PRO A 177 -4.13 -6.91 -9.24
C PRO A 177 -5.51 -7.24 -9.82
N SER A 178 -5.98 -6.46 -10.78
CA SER A 178 -7.29 -6.64 -11.43
C SER A 178 -7.43 -7.93 -12.26
N GLN A 179 -6.35 -8.64 -12.51
CA GLN A 179 -6.34 -9.90 -13.26
C GLN A 179 -6.26 -11.15 -12.36
N MET A 180 -6.09 -10.98 -11.05
CA MET A 180 -5.87 -12.09 -10.11
C MET A 180 -7.02 -13.10 -10.12
N VAL A 181 -8.27 -12.62 -10.03
CA VAL A 181 -9.46 -13.50 -10.03
C VAL A 181 -9.60 -14.27 -11.35
N ALA A 182 -9.34 -13.62 -12.49
CA ALA A 182 -9.37 -14.28 -13.80
C ALA A 182 -8.29 -15.36 -13.92
N HIS A 183 -7.11 -15.16 -13.33
CA HIS A 183 -6.05 -16.16 -13.30
C HIS A 183 -6.39 -17.35 -12.39
N LEU A 184 -7.03 -17.13 -11.22
CA LEU A 184 -7.57 -18.22 -10.39
C LEU A 184 -8.61 -19.04 -11.16
N ARG A 185 -9.59 -18.36 -11.76
CA ARG A 185 -10.66 -19.00 -12.57
C ARG A 185 -10.10 -19.85 -13.70
N ALA A 186 -9.02 -19.39 -14.33
CA ALA A 186 -8.34 -20.12 -15.42
C ALA A 186 -7.35 -21.18 -14.93
N ALA A 187 -7.27 -21.44 -13.63
CA ALA A 187 -6.31 -22.37 -13.00
C ALA A 187 -4.85 -22.11 -13.43
N ARG A 188 -4.49 -20.86 -13.66
CA ARG A 188 -3.11 -20.43 -13.99
C ARG A 188 -2.26 -20.14 -12.76
N ILE A 189 -2.91 -19.90 -11.62
CA ILE A 189 -2.30 -19.70 -10.32
C ILE A 189 -3.10 -20.47 -9.28
N ASP A 190 -2.43 -20.92 -8.23
CA ASP A 190 -3.01 -21.63 -7.08
C ASP A 190 -3.36 -20.69 -5.92
N GLY A 191 -2.76 -19.50 -5.89
CA GLY A 191 -3.03 -18.47 -4.93
C GLY A 191 -2.36 -17.14 -5.29
N PHE A 192 -2.67 -16.10 -4.54
CA PHE A 192 -2.07 -14.79 -4.73
C PHE A 192 -2.04 -13.95 -3.44
N CYS A 193 -1.15 -12.96 -3.40
CA CYS A 193 -1.19 -11.86 -2.45
C CYS A 193 -1.43 -10.54 -3.21
N ALA A 194 -2.49 -9.82 -2.84
CA ALA A 194 -2.83 -8.54 -3.46
C ALA A 194 -3.63 -7.65 -2.51
N GLY A 195 -3.65 -6.34 -2.82
CA GLY A 195 -4.52 -5.37 -2.16
C GLY A 195 -5.99 -5.56 -2.51
N GLY A 196 -6.87 -5.04 -1.64
CA GLY A 196 -8.30 -5.04 -1.92
C GLY A 196 -8.67 -4.27 -3.19
N PRO A 197 -9.80 -4.64 -3.85
CA PRO A 197 -10.82 -5.59 -3.37
C PRO A 197 -10.66 -7.02 -3.91
N TRP A 198 -9.57 -7.33 -4.61
CA TRP A 198 -9.46 -8.53 -5.44
C TRP A 198 -9.54 -9.85 -4.66
N GLY A 199 -9.06 -9.87 -3.39
CA GLY A 199 -9.25 -11.01 -2.51
C GLY A 199 -10.72 -11.22 -2.13
N ALA A 200 -11.42 -10.14 -1.78
CA ALA A 200 -12.86 -10.19 -1.48
C ALA A 200 -13.67 -10.63 -2.69
N LEU A 201 -13.33 -10.12 -3.89
CA LEU A 201 -13.99 -10.51 -5.12
C LEU A 201 -13.77 -12.01 -5.45
N ALA A 202 -12.58 -12.55 -5.18
CA ALA A 202 -12.31 -13.98 -5.35
C ALA A 202 -13.21 -14.84 -4.46
N VAL A 203 -13.49 -14.39 -3.23
CA VAL A 203 -14.42 -15.04 -2.29
C VAL A 203 -15.88 -14.92 -2.79
N GLU A 204 -16.32 -13.71 -3.14
CA GLU A 204 -17.67 -13.42 -3.61
C GLU A 204 -18.04 -14.22 -4.88
N GLU A 205 -17.09 -14.36 -5.80
CA GLU A 205 -17.27 -15.14 -7.04
C GLU A 205 -17.01 -16.65 -6.90
N ASP A 206 -16.75 -17.13 -5.69
CA ASP A 206 -16.43 -18.55 -5.39
C ASP A 206 -15.24 -19.09 -6.24
N GLN A 207 -14.27 -18.21 -6.52
CA GLN A 207 -13.03 -18.58 -7.23
C GLN A 207 -11.88 -18.92 -6.29
N GLY A 208 -11.99 -18.50 -5.03
CA GLY A 208 -10.98 -18.72 -4.02
C GLY A 208 -11.51 -18.41 -2.63
N PHE A 209 -10.61 -18.47 -1.66
CA PHE A 209 -10.87 -18.16 -0.27
C PHE A 209 -9.67 -17.43 0.34
N THR A 210 -9.89 -16.65 1.38
CA THR A 210 -8.83 -15.94 2.12
C THR A 210 -8.23 -16.90 3.14
N LEU A 211 -6.94 -17.18 3.03
CA LEU A 211 -6.21 -18.02 3.98
C LEU A 211 -5.59 -17.21 5.12
N ALA A 212 -5.14 -16.00 4.81
CA ALA A 212 -4.61 -15.07 5.79
C ALA A 212 -4.84 -13.63 5.31
N THR A 213 -5.05 -12.71 6.23
CA THR A 213 -4.99 -11.29 5.95
C THR A 213 -3.57 -10.76 6.19
N SER A 214 -3.23 -9.63 5.64
CA SER A 214 -1.90 -9.05 5.86
C SER A 214 -1.68 -8.57 7.29
N GLN A 215 -2.74 -8.16 7.98
CA GLN A 215 -2.69 -7.81 9.40
C GLN A 215 -2.45 -9.02 10.32
N ASP A 216 -2.71 -10.26 9.87
CA ASP A 216 -2.28 -11.47 10.57
C ASP A 216 -0.76 -11.66 10.50
N ILE A 217 -0.10 -11.07 9.49
CA ILE A 217 1.36 -11.11 9.32
C ILE A 217 2.02 -10.04 10.18
N TRP A 218 1.46 -8.84 10.12
CA TRP A 218 1.96 -7.67 10.85
C TRP A 218 0.80 -6.69 11.04
N ALA A 219 0.25 -6.60 12.25
CA ALA A 219 -0.82 -5.68 12.57
C ALA A 219 -0.40 -4.23 12.37
N ASP A 220 -1.24 -3.44 11.70
CA ASP A 220 -0.99 -2.04 11.34
C ASP A 220 0.28 -1.82 10.50
N HIS A 221 0.59 -2.81 9.64
CA HIS A 221 1.73 -2.74 8.73
C HIS A 221 1.61 -1.60 7.71
N PRO A 222 2.75 -1.04 7.25
CA PRO A 222 2.75 -0.06 6.18
C PRO A 222 2.36 -0.72 4.86
N GLU A 223 1.62 -0.01 4.01
CA GLU A 223 1.21 -0.61 2.73
C GLU A 223 1.55 0.25 1.53
N LYS A 224 0.74 1.26 1.23
CA LYS A 224 1.00 2.17 0.12
C LYS A 224 1.58 3.48 0.62
N VAL A 225 2.36 4.07 -0.26
CA VAL A 225 2.96 5.38 -0.03
C VAL A 225 2.68 6.34 -1.17
N LEU A 226 2.71 7.62 -0.89
CA LEU A 226 2.77 8.68 -1.89
C LEU A 226 4.23 8.83 -2.31
N GLY A 227 4.57 8.26 -3.48
CA GLY A 227 5.91 8.23 -4.03
C GLY A 227 6.11 9.27 -5.12
N VAL A 228 7.29 9.86 -5.13
CA VAL A 228 7.78 10.79 -6.15
C VAL A 228 9.26 10.48 -6.44
N THR A 229 9.82 11.04 -7.51
CA THR A 229 11.29 11.07 -7.63
C THR A 229 11.86 12.09 -6.64
N ARG A 230 13.07 11.85 -6.16
CA ARG A 230 13.76 12.81 -5.29
C ARG A 230 13.91 14.17 -5.98
N GLU A 231 14.24 14.17 -7.27
CA GLU A 231 14.33 15.38 -8.09
C GLU A 231 13.03 16.22 -8.01
N PHE A 232 11.86 15.59 -8.16
CA PHE A 232 10.58 16.28 -8.03
C PHE A 232 10.43 16.94 -6.65
N ALA A 233 10.72 16.22 -5.58
CA ALA A 233 10.58 16.73 -4.22
C ALA A 233 11.57 17.87 -3.89
N GLU A 234 12.74 17.90 -4.55
CA GLU A 234 13.75 18.95 -4.39
C GLU A 234 13.46 20.17 -5.28
N GLN A 235 12.95 19.94 -6.49
CA GLN A 235 12.64 21.00 -7.44
C GLN A 235 11.32 21.72 -7.08
N TYR A 236 10.35 21.01 -6.51
CA TYR A 236 9.00 21.49 -6.20
C TYR A 236 8.62 21.26 -4.73
N PRO A 237 9.38 21.79 -3.74
CA PRO A 237 9.15 21.47 -2.34
C PRO A 237 7.81 22.00 -1.81
N ASN A 238 7.35 23.18 -2.22
CA ASN A 238 6.03 23.70 -1.82
C ASN A 238 4.89 22.87 -2.44
N THR A 239 5.06 22.46 -3.70
CA THR A 239 4.11 21.58 -4.38
C THR A 239 4.02 20.22 -3.68
N ALA A 240 5.16 19.60 -3.33
CA ALA A 240 5.21 18.34 -2.61
C ALA A 240 4.55 18.45 -1.23
N ARG A 241 4.80 19.55 -0.50
CA ARG A 241 4.14 19.84 0.76
C ARG A 241 2.63 20.04 0.60
N ALA A 242 2.20 20.86 -0.37
CA ALA A 242 0.79 21.09 -0.66
C ALA A 242 0.04 19.81 -1.03
N LEU A 243 0.66 18.95 -1.86
CA LEU A 243 0.12 17.65 -2.19
C LEU A 243 -0.02 16.75 -0.96
N THR A 244 1.00 16.72 -0.10
CA THR A 244 0.95 15.97 1.17
C THR A 244 -0.20 16.45 2.05
N MET A 245 -0.41 17.76 2.19
CA MET A 245 -1.52 18.33 2.96
C MET A 245 -2.88 17.93 2.39
N ALA A 246 -3.07 18.04 1.08
CA ALA A 246 -4.32 17.66 0.42
C ALA A 246 -4.67 16.18 0.64
N VAL A 247 -3.67 15.29 0.55
CA VAL A 247 -3.87 13.86 0.75
C VAL A 247 -4.05 13.49 2.22
N LEU A 248 -3.39 14.19 3.15
CA LEU A 248 -3.62 14.04 4.61
C LEU A 248 -5.05 14.41 5.00
N GLU A 249 -5.59 15.52 4.50
CA GLU A 249 -6.98 15.90 4.77
C GLU A 249 -7.98 14.91 4.18
N ALA A 250 -7.71 14.42 2.95
CA ALA A 250 -8.52 13.39 2.34
C ALA A 250 -8.49 12.07 3.14
N SER A 251 -7.32 11.68 3.64
CA SER A 251 -7.15 10.50 4.50
C SER A 251 -7.91 10.65 5.82
N ARG A 252 -7.83 11.83 6.46
CA ARG A 252 -8.60 12.17 7.67
C ARG A 252 -10.09 12.09 7.41
N PHE A 253 -10.56 12.70 6.33
CA PHE A 253 -11.97 12.68 5.93
C PHE A 253 -12.51 11.25 5.78
N ILE A 254 -11.76 10.35 5.13
CA ILE A 254 -12.20 8.96 4.95
C ILE A 254 -12.44 8.28 6.30
N ASP A 255 -11.51 8.42 7.25
CA ASP A 255 -11.58 7.71 8.54
C ASP A 255 -12.43 8.43 9.60
N GLU A 256 -12.89 9.66 9.35
CA GLU A 256 -13.63 10.48 10.31
C GLU A 256 -14.98 9.86 10.69
N SER A 257 -15.66 9.20 9.75
CA SER A 257 -16.97 8.59 10.00
C SER A 257 -17.24 7.37 9.13
N GLU A 258 -18.16 6.51 9.59
CA GLU A 258 -18.66 5.39 8.78
C GLU A 258 -19.36 5.88 7.50
N GLU A 259 -20.04 7.02 7.55
CA GLU A 259 -20.68 7.65 6.39
C GLU A 259 -19.64 8.01 5.32
N ASN A 260 -18.52 8.64 5.72
CA ASN A 260 -17.44 8.98 4.82
C ASN A 260 -16.78 7.73 4.21
N LYS A 261 -16.60 6.68 5.00
CA LYS A 261 -16.11 5.37 4.52
C LYS A 261 -17.03 4.77 3.47
N ARG A 262 -18.35 4.78 3.71
CA ARG A 262 -19.36 4.30 2.75
C ARG A 262 -19.39 5.14 1.48
N GLY A 263 -19.38 6.47 1.61
CA GLY A 263 -19.34 7.39 0.49
C GLY A 263 -18.07 7.23 -0.35
N THR A 264 -16.93 7.06 0.30
CA THR A 264 -15.65 6.78 -0.37
C THR A 264 -15.67 5.44 -1.10
N ALA A 265 -16.15 4.37 -0.47
CA ALA A 265 -16.29 3.06 -1.11
C ALA A 265 -17.19 3.13 -2.35
N GLN A 266 -18.32 3.85 -2.27
CA GLN A 266 -19.21 4.08 -3.42
C GLN A 266 -18.51 4.87 -4.53
N LEU A 267 -17.78 5.93 -4.20
CA LEU A 267 -17.05 6.73 -5.17
C LEU A 267 -16.03 5.87 -5.94
N ILE A 268 -15.18 5.15 -5.21
CA ILE A 268 -14.08 4.41 -5.84
C ILE A 268 -14.54 3.15 -6.57
N SER A 269 -15.77 2.64 -6.33
CA SER A 269 -16.32 1.51 -7.06
C SER A 269 -16.57 1.83 -8.55
N GLY A 270 -16.61 3.11 -8.90
CA GLY A 270 -16.82 3.57 -10.27
C GLY A 270 -15.79 3.05 -11.27
N SER A 271 -16.23 2.90 -12.53
CA SER A 271 -15.41 2.36 -13.63
C SER A 271 -14.16 3.18 -13.95
N GLU A 272 -14.14 4.44 -13.54
CA GLU A 272 -12.99 5.34 -13.71
C GLU A 272 -11.87 5.06 -12.68
N TYR A 273 -12.21 4.39 -11.56
CA TYR A 273 -11.30 4.19 -10.42
C TYR A 273 -10.94 2.72 -10.23
N VAL A 274 -11.60 2.03 -9.29
CA VAL A 274 -11.29 0.63 -8.99
C VAL A 274 -11.97 -0.33 -9.95
N ASP A 275 -13.20 0.02 -10.41
CA ASP A 275 -13.96 -0.79 -11.35
C ASP A 275 -14.25 -2.20 -10.79
N ALA A 276 -14.76 -2.25 -9.57
CA ALA A 276 -15.14 -3.47 -8.89
C ALA A 276 -16.45 -3.29 -8.12
N PRO A 277 -17.21 -4.38 -7.88
CA PRO A 277 -18.48 -4.31 -7.16
C PRO A 277 -18.35 -3.66 -5.79
N LEU A 278 -19.32 -2.81 -5.43
CA LEU A 278 -19.37 -2.18 -4.10
C LEU A 278 -19.40 -3.20 -2.97
N SER A 279 -20.02 -4.37 -3.19
CA SER A 279 -20.05 -5.50 -2.26
C SER A 279 -18.67 -6.02 -1.89
N ALA A 280 -17.72 -6.01 -2.81
CA ALA A 280 -16.33 -6.40 -2.56
C ALA A 280 -15.50 -5.29 -1.89
N ILE A 281 -15.88 -4.01 -2.08
CA ILE A 281 -15.12 -2.85 -1.59
C ILE A 281 -15.58 -2.43 -0.19
N GLN A 282 -16.87 -2.11 -0.03
CA GLN A 282 -17.40 -1.42 1.15
C GLN A 282 -17.19 -2.18 2.46
N PRO A 283 -17.37 -3.51 2.55
CA PRO A 283 -17.15 -4.23 3.80
C PRO A 283 -15.73 -4.01 4.35
N ARG A 284 -14.71 -3.96 3.50
CA ARG A 284 -13.31 -3.76 3.93
C ARG A 284 -13.04 -2.39 4.55
N PHE A 285 -13.71 -1.32 4.04
CA PHE A 285 -13.69 0.00 4.66
C PHE A 285 -14.33 0.02 6.05
N LEU A 286 -15.28 -0.87 6.29
CA LEU A 286 -16.00 -1.02 7.55
C LEU A 286 -15.37 -2.05 8.51
N GLY A 287 -14.22 -2.61 8.13
CA GLY A 287 -13.56 -3.65 8.92
C GLY A 287 -14.24 -5.01 8.89
N GLN A 288 -15.17 -5.22 7.96
CA GLN A 288 -15.92 -6.47 7.84
C GLN A 288 -15.18 -7.40 6.87
N TYR A 289 -14.86 -8.58 7.37
CA TYR A 289 -14.12 -9.60 6.63
C TYR A 289 -14.88 -10.91 6.61
N GLU A 290 -14.69 -11.68 5.53
CA GLU A 290 -15.10 -13.07 5.40
C GLU A 290 -14.01 -13.83 4.63
N ASP A 291 -13.83 -15.10 4.96
CA ASP A 291 -12.77 -15.93 4.39
C ASP A 291 -13.23 -16.84 3.25
N GLY A 292 -14.54 -16.99 3.03
CA GLY A 292 -15.06 -17.98 2.09
C GLY A 292 -14.99 -19.42 2.59
N LEU A 293 -14.61 -19.64 3.87
CA LEU A 293 -14.63 -20.93 4.58
C LEU A 293 -15.75 -21.03 5.59
N GLY A 294 -16.55 -19.97 5.71
CA GLY A 294 -17.69 -19.88 6.62
C GLY A 294 -17.43 -19.00 7.84
N HIS A 295 -16.31 -18.31 7.93
CA HIS A 295 -16.03 -17.35 8.98
C HIS A 295 -16.20 -15.93 8.48
N ALA A 296 -16.87 -15.11 9.29
CA ALA A 296 -16.99 -13.67 9.11
C ALA A 296 -16.68 -12.96 10.41
N TRP A 297 -15.92 -11.86 10.36
CA TRP A 297 -15.51 -11.12 11.57
C TRP A 297 -15.41 -9.61 11.33
N LEU A 298 -15.39 -8.86 12.43
CA LEU A 298 -14.93 -7.48 12.47
C LEU A 298 -13.47 -7.50 12.85
N ASP A 299 -12.62 -6.96 12.00
CA ASP A 299 -11.18 -6.96 12.20
C ASP A 299 -10.77 -5.84 13.15
N ALA A 300 -9.88 -6.14 14.10
CA ALA A 300 -9.34 -5.15 15.02
C ALA A 300 -8.36 -4.20 14.31
N HIS A 301 -7.74 -4.67 13.22
CA HIS A 301 -6.77 -3.94 12.41
C HIS A 301 -7.25 -3.82 10.95
N PRO A 302 -8.38 -3.11 10.70
CA PRO A 302 -8.93 -2.99 9.36
C PRO A 302 -8.04 -2.12 8.45
N LEU A 303 -8.42 -2.04 7.17
CA LEU A 303 -7.88 -1.00 6.28
C LEU A 303 -8.13 0.38 6.89
N ARG A 304 -7.05 1.16 7.07
CA ARG A 304 -7.07 2.51 7.64
C ARG A 304 -6.30 3.48 6.77
N PHE A 305 -6.73 4.74 6.78
CA PHE A 305 -6.14 5.81 5.98
C PHE A 305 -5.49 6.92 6.82
N PHE A 306 -5.88 7.08 8.09
CA PHE A 306 -5.40 8.21 8.89
C PHE A 306 -4.96 7.81 10.32
N ALA A 307 -5.85 7.25 11.15
CA ALA A 307 -5.58 6.90 12.56
C ALA A 307 -4.80 7.99 13.33
N GLY A 308 -5.29 9.23 13.30
CA GLY A 308 -4.62 10.35 13.97
C GLY A 308 -3.31 10.83 13.32
N GLY A 309 -2.98 10.34 12.12
CA GLY A 309 -1.73 10.63 11.40
C GLY A 309 -0.69 9.51 11.50
N GLU A 310 -0.91 8.50 12.34
CA GLU A 310 0.03 7.36 12.50
C GLU A 310 0.20 6.55 11.22
N VAL A 311 -0.89 6.37 10.44
CA VAL A 311 -0.89 5.71 9.14
C VAL A 311 0.01 6.44 8.15
N ASN A 312 -0.02 7.78 8.22
CA ASN A 312 0.59 8.63 7.21
C ASN A 312 2.05 8.97 7.51
N MET A 313 2.48 8.80 8.75
CA MET A 313 3.88 8.98 9.13
C MET A 313 4.77 8.00 8.35
N PRO A 314 5.75 8.48 7.57
CA PRO A 314 6.68 7.59 6.87
C PRO A 314 7.77 7.11 7.85
N TRP A 315 7.47 6.05 8.60
CA TRP A 315 8.35 5.49 9.61
C TRP A 315 9.61 4.89 8.97
N LEU A 316 10.79 5.27 9.46
CA LEU A 316 12.06 4.73 8.94
C LEU A 316 12.19 3.23 9.16
N SER A 317 11.74 2.74 10.33
CA SER A 317 11.73 1.30 10.63
C SER A 317 10.98 0.48 9.61
N ASP A 318 9.86 1.00 9.08
CA ASP A 318 9.07 0.33 8.06
C ASP A 318 9.86 0.16 6.76
N GLY A 319 10.52 1.21 6.30
CA GLY A 319 11.34 1.17 5.10
C GLY A 319 12.57 0.28 5.25
N ILE A 320 13.22 0.34 6.40
CA ILE A 320 14.37 -0.51 6.72
C ILE A 320 13.97 -2.00 6.66
N TRP A 321 12.77 -2.36 7.11
CA TRP A 321 12.28 -3.74 7.03
C TRP A 321 12.29 -4.27 5.59
N PHE A 322 11.88 -3.48 4.60
CA PHE A 322 11.92 -3.93 3.20
C PHE A 322 13.35 -4.22 2.73
N LEU A 323 14.34 -3.42 3.14
CA LEU A 323 15.75 -3.70 2.82
C LEU A 323 16.24 -5.01 3.45
N THR A 324 15.80 -5.34 4.69
CA THR A 324 16.14 -6.63 5.31
C THR A 324 15.53 -7.79 4.52
N GLN A 325 14.29 -7.66 4.05
CA GLN A 325 13.66 -8.67 3.22
C GLN A 325 14.35 -8.81 1.86
N PHE A 326 14.80 -7.72 1.25
CA PHE A 326 15.58 -7.80 0.01
C PHE A 326 16.90 -8.56 0.22
N ARG A 327 17.54 -8.39 1.36
CA ARG A 327 18.72 -9.20 1.76
C ARG A 327 18.34 -10.67 1.96
N ARG A 328 17.33 -10.92 2.77
CA ARG A 328 16.84 -12.27 3.10
C ARG A 328 16.54 -13.10 1.84
N TRP A 329 15.92 -12.48 0.84
CA TRP A 329 15.51 -13.15 -0.39
C TRP A 329 16.51 -13.03 -1.54
N GLY A 330 17.72 -12.53 -1.27
CA GLY A 330 18.81 -12.48 -2.24
C GLY A 330 18.66 -11.44 -3.35
N LEU A 331 17.75 -10.48 -3.20
CA LEU A 331 17.61 -9.34 -4.11
C LEU A 331 18.77 -8.36 -3.93
N LEU A 332 19.23 -8.17 -2.70
CA LEU A 332 20.49 -7.50 -2.37
C LEU A 332 21.53 -8.54 -1.95
N LYS A 333 22.77 -8.39 -2.44
CA LYS A 333 23.87 -9.33 -2.14
C LYS A 333 24.56 -9.02 -0.83
N ASP A 334 24.69 -7.74 -0.53
CA ASP A 334 25.42 -7.23 0.63
C ASP A 334 24.48 -6.40 1.52
N ASP A 335 24.85 -6.19 2.78
CA ASP A 335 24.10 -5.32 3.67
C ASP A 335 24.24 -3.87 3.23
N PRO A 336 23.13 -3.18 2.95
CA PRO A 336 23.18 -1.77 2.56
C PRO A 336 23.32 -0.86 3.77
N ASP A 337 23.56 0.43 3.55
CA ASP A 337 23.38 1.45 4.58
C ASP A 337 21.89 1.65 4.89
N TYR A 338 21.31 0.72 5.67
CA TYR A 338 19.89 0.64 5.99
C TYR A 338 19.30 1.99 6.42
N LEU A 339 19.93 2.61 7.43
CA LEU A 339 19.42 3.85 8.00
C LEU A 339 19.65 5.06 7.09
N GLY A 340 20.81 5.12 6.43
CA GLY A 340 21.12 6.20 5.49
C GLY A 340 20.19 6.20 4.28
N ILE A 341 19.87 5.02 3.73
CA ILE A 341 18.90 4.85 2.64
C ILE A 341 17.51 5.29 3.09
N ALA A 342 17.03 4.81 4.26
CA ALA A 342 15.71 5.18 4.75
C ALA A 342 15.60 6.70 5.00
N ARG A 343 16.60 7.33 5.59
CA ARG A 343 16.63 8.78 5.81
C ARG A 343 16.66 9.59 4.52
N ARG A 344 17.27 9.06 3.45
CA ARG A 344 17.31 9.71 2.15
C ARG A 344 15.97 9.63 1.42
N ILE A 345 15.31 8.46 1.48
CA ILE A 345 14.03 8.22 0.79
C ILE A 345 12.88 8.93 1.48
N HIS A 346 12.82 8.93 2.81
CA HIS A 346 11.69 9.50 3.55
C HIS A 346 11.83 11.02 3.72
N ARG A 347 10.92 11.79 3.16
CA ARG A 347 10.86 13.23 3.30
C ARG A 347 10.13 13.62 4.60
N LEU A 348 10.74 13.22 5.72
CA LEU A 348 10.23 13.57 7.05
C LEU A 348 10.11 15.08 7.28
N ASP A 349 10.98 15.85 6.67
CA ASP A 349 10.95 17.31 6.68
C ASP A 349 9.63 17.86 6.09
N LEU A 350 9.28 17.40 4.89
CA LEU A 350 8.05 17.80 4.21
C LEU A 350 6.81 17.28 4.94
N TYR A 351 6.83 16.01 5.36
CA TYR A 351 5.72 15.42 6.11
C TYR A 351 5.43 16.18 7.40
N ARG A 352 6.45 16.43 8.22
CA ARG A 352 6.32 17.17 9.50
C ARG A 352 5.77 18.56 9.27
N SER A 353 6.31 19.29 8.30
CA SER A 353 5.83 20.63 7.95
C SER A 353 4.37 20.63 7.48
N ALA A 354 3.94 19.61 6.70
CA ALA A 354 2.56 19.48 6.26
C ALA A 354 1.61 19.12 7.44
N ALA A 355 2.02 18.16 8.26
CA ALA A 355 1.26 17.69 9.41
C ALA A 355 1.08 18.80 10.46
N GLU A 356 2.14 19.55 10.78
CA GLU A 356 2.10 20.70 11.70
C GLU A 356 1.11 21.77 11.23
N ALA A 357 1.14 22.12 9.93
CA ALA A 357 0.20 23.09 9.35
C ALA A 357 -1.26 22.64 9.46
N LEU A 358 -1.52 21.34 9.54
CA LEU A 358 -2.86 20.74 9.71
C LEU A 358 -3.20 20.41 11.17
N GLY A 359 -2.34 20.77 12.13
CA GLY A 359 -2.54 20.47 13.54
C GLY A 359 -2.50 18.97 13.85
N ILE A 360 -1.79 18.18 13.03
CA ILE A 360 -1.59 16.74 13.25
C ILE A 360 -0.36 16.53 14.11
N ALA A 361 -0.51 15.83 15.22
CA ALA A 361 0.61 15.45 16.07
C ALA A 361 1.55 14.49 15.35
N VAL A 362 2.85 14.77 15.36
CA VAL A 362 3.86 13.93 14.73
C VAL A 362 4.81 13.42 15.81
N PRO A 363 5.06 12.11 15.89
CA PRO A 363 6.04 11.54 16.80
C PRO A 363 7.42 12.14 16.59
N GLU A 364 8.13 12.41 17.69
CA GLU A 364 9.49 12.95 17.65
C GLU A 364 10.46 11.96 17.01
N GLN A 365 10.36 10.68 17.44
CA GLN A 365 11.18 9.60 16.93
C GLN A 365 10.55 8.98 15.67
N PRO A 366 11.31 8.84 14.57
CA PRO A 366 10.76 8.32 13.31
C PRO A 366 10.86 6.78 13.21
N MET A 367 11.00 6.10 14.32
CA MET A 367 11.03 4.64 14.45
C MET A 367 9.83 4.17 15.25
N ARG A 368 9.25 3.04 14.86
CA ARG A 368 8.20 2.35 15.63
C ARG A 368 8.55 0.90 15.85
N THR A 369 7.98 0.31 16.91
CA THR A 369 8.12 -1.11 17.24
C THR A 369 6.87 -1.85 16.80
N SER A 370 7.06 -3.02 16.20
CA SER A 370 5.99 -3.91 15.74
C SER A 370 6.33 -5.36 16.08
N THR A 371 5.29 -6.19 16.23
CA THR A 371 5.45 -7.63 16.39
C THR A 371 4.88 -8.31 15.16
N LEU A 372 5.64 -9.23 14.56
CA LEU A 372 5.26 -9.97 13.37
C LEU A 372 4.69 -11.36 13.74
N LEU A 373 4.12 -12.06 12.76
CA LEU A 373 3.38 -13.31 12.97
C LEU A 373 4.21 -14.44 13.60
N ASP A 374 5.53 -14.44 13.43
CA ASP A 374 6.45 -15.41 14.01
C ASP A 374 6.95 -15.03 15.41
N GLY A 375 6.40 -13.94 15.98
CA GLY A 375 6.79 -13.39 17.29
C GLY A 375 8.03 -12.51 17.24
N SER A 376 8.63 -12.28 16.08
CA SER A 376 9.75 -11.36 15.93
C SER A 376 9.30 -9.94 16.26
N VAL A 377 10.13 -9.24 17.05
CA VAL A 377 9.94 -7.82 17.38
C VAL A 377 10.82 -7.00 16.46
N TRP A 378 10.20 -6.12 15.70
CA TRP A 378 10.87 -5.24 14.75
C TRP A 378 10.78 -3.77 15.19
N ASP A 379 11.93 -3.10 15.32
CA ASP A 379 12.03 -1.68 15.65
C ASP A 379 13.05 -0.92 14.77
N GLY A 380 13.71 -1.63 13.85
CA GLY A 380 14.72 -1.09 12.95
C GLY A 380 16.10 -0.89 13.58
N SER A 381 16.34 -1.33 14.82
CA SER A 381 17.60 -1.08 15.53
C SER A 381 18.74 -2.01 15.11
N ASP A 382 18.43 -3.25 14.71
CA ASP A 382 19.42 -4.25 14.25
C ASP A 382 18.99 -4.90 12.93
N PRO A 383 19.04 -4.16 11.80
CA PRO A 383 18.59 -4.69 10.52
C PRO A 383 19.50 -5.78 9.93
N ALA A 384 20.78 -5.80 10.28
CA ALA A 384 21.69 -6.81 9.78
C ALA A 384 21.56 -8.16 10.53
N GLY A 385 21.12 -8.13 11.78
CA GLY A 385 20.86 -9.31 12.59
C GLY A 385 19.46 -9.89 12.45
N TYR A 386 18.53 -9.15 11.81
CA TYR A 386 17.16 -9.55 11.59
C TYR A 386 17.03 -10.43 10.33
#